data_4e6c294b49cf02bb8ee9e77a3afd9f5c
#
_entry.id   4e6c294b49cf02bb8ee9e77a3afd9f5c
#
_cell.length_a   1.000
_cell.length_b   1.000
_cell.length_c   1.000
_cell.angle_alpha   90.00
_cell.angle_beta   90.00
_cell.angle_gamma   90.00
#
_symmetry.space_group_name_H-M   'P 1'
#
loop_
_entity.id
_entity.type
_entity.pdbx_description
1 polymer ?
#
loop_
_entity_poly.entity_id
_entity_poly.type
_entity_poly.pdbx_seq_one_letter_code
_entity_poly.pdbx_strand_id
1 'polypeptide(L)'
;NRPASQPCPAIIIFGKSPAITLLVITLSFGSSLMQKLALPRPRKPKSGQRISKPAKDEIAARAWQRMLSGRRLDILNPSPLDIEIEDIAHGLARVSRWNGQTRGKHSFSVAQHCVLVERLVRANAPKLDQKWYLAALLHDAPEYVIGDMITPFKHVLGSIYRDIESGLDRAVNIRFGLPPSLSETVQRSIKRADRMAAWLEATQLAGFSKAEAAKIFIKPAGTP
;
A
#
# COMPACT_ATOMS: atom_id res chain seq x y z
N ASN A 1 -38.97 0.63 -14.98
CA ASN A 1 -38.44 1.94 -14.55
C ASN A 1 -37.84 1.81 -13.16
N ARG A 2 -36.54 1.61 -13.08
CA ARG A 2 -35.77 1.79 -11.85
C ARG A 2 -35.04 3.13 -11.94
N PRO A 3 -35.05 3.97 -10.91
CA PRO A 3 -34.32 5.22 -10.94
C PRO A 3 -32.79 4.94 -10.87
N ALA A 4 -32.05 5.72 -11.64
CA ALA A 4 -30.58 5.69 -11.67
C ALA A 4 -30.05 6.06 -10.28
N SER A 5 -29.23 5.18 -9.71
CA SER A 5 -28.51 5.43 -8.46
C SER A 5 -27.47 6.53 -8.68
N GLN A 6 -27.60 7.61 -7.93
CA GLN A 6 -26.62 8.69 -7.89
C GLN A 6 -25.27 8.17 -7.38
N PRO A 7 -24.13 8.69 -7.88
CA PRO A 7 -22.82 8.34 -7.37
C PRO A 7 -22.65 8.86 -5.95
N CYS A 8 -22.23 7.97 -5.05
CA CYS A 8 -21.86 8.33 -3.69
C CYS A 8 -20.65 9.27 -3.74
N PRO A 9 -20.69 10.48 -3.17
CA PRO A 9 -19.52 11.35 -3.14
C PRO A 9 -18.46 10.77 -2.23
N ALA A 10 -17.23 10.67 -2.74
CA ALA A 10 -16.05 10.40 -1.92
C ALA A 10 -15.88 11.56 -0.94
N ILE A 11 -16.17 11.33 0.34
CA ILE A 11 -15.98 12.35 1.38
C ILE A 11 -14.50 12.47 1.64
N ILE A 12 -13.86 13.46 1.03
CA ILE A 12 -12.52 13.91 1.38
C ILE A 12 -12.70 15.05 2.38
N ILE A 13 -12.48 14.77 3.67
CA ILE A 13 -12.47 15.81 4.70
C ILE A 13 -11.04 16.34 4.79
N PHE A 14 -10.83 17.58 4.31
CA PHE A 14 -9.58 18.30 4.48
C PHE A 14 -9.44 18.79 5.92
N GLY A 15 -8.48 18.25 6.66
CA GLY A 15 -7.95 18.89 7.86
C GLY A 15 -7.03 20.03 7.44
N LYS A 16 -7.20 21.23 8.03
CA LYS A 16 -6.33 22.39 7.81
C LYS A 16 -4.95 22.14 8.41
N SER A 17 -4.04 21.60 7.59
CA SER A 17 -2.60 21.65 7.85
C SER A 17 -1.91 21.94 6.51
N PRO A 18 -0.93 22.87 6.44
CA PRO A 18 -0.42 23.42 5.17
C PRO A 18 0.52 22.51 4.37
N ALA A 19 0.57 21.22 4.64
CA ALA A 19 1.58 20.32 4.05
C ALA A 19 1.06 19.18 3.16
N ILE A 20 -0.25 18.96 2.98
CA ILE A 20 -0.73 17.84 2.13
C ILE A 20 -1.95 18.29 1.33
N THR A 21 -1.71 18.82 0.12
CA THR A 21 -2.75 18.96 -0.91
C THR A 21 -2.65 17.75 -1.83
N LEU A 22 -3.52 16.75 -1.64
CA LEU A 22 -3.60 15.60 -2.54
C LEU A 22 -4.46 15.98 -3.75
N LEU A 23 -3.81 16.18 -4.91
CA LEU A 23 -4.48 16.46 -6.18
C LEU A 23 -5.00 15.15 -6.78
N VAL A 24 -6.31 14.94 -6.77
CA VAL A 24 -6.96 13.85 -7.50
C VAL A 24 -7.21 14.30 -8.93
N ILE A 25 -6.41 13.81 -9.88
CA ILE A 25 -6.65 14.00 -11.31
C ILE A 25 -7.43 12.79 -11.82
N THR A 26 -8.70 12.99 -12.17
CA THR A 26 -9.49 12.01 -12.92
C THR A 26 -9.14 12.12 -14.40
N LEU A 27 -8.39 11.16 -14.92
CA LEU A 27 -8.16 11.02 -16.36
C LEU A 27 -9.25 10.13 -16.97
N SER A 28 -10.17 10.74 -17.72
CA SER A 28 -11.08 10.02 -18.62
C SER A 28 -10.31 9.62 -19.88
N PHE A 29 -9.98 8.36 -20.04
CA PHE A 29 -9.43 7.83 -21.29
C PHE A 29 -10.56 7.38 -22.21
N GLY A 30 -10.66 8.03 -23.38
CA GLY A 30 -11.60 7.69 -24.43
C GLY A 30 -11.28 6.33 -25.08
N SER A 31 -12.34 5.63 -25.45
CA SER A 31 -12.37 4.22 -25.93
C SER A 31 -11.68 3.94 -27.28
N SER A 32 -10.86 4.81 -27.84
CA SER A 32 -10.39 4.69 -29.21
C SER A 32 -8.97 4.12 -29.40
N LEU A 33 -8.23 3.77 -28.32
CA LEU A 33 -6.84 3.34 -28.44
C LEU A 33 -6.60 1.83 -28.30
N MET A 34 -7.64 1.03 -28.05
CA MET A 34 -7.51 -0.42 -27.82
C MET A 34 -7.44 -1.30 -29.08
N GLN A 35 -7.57 -0.73 -30.28
CA GLN A 35 -7.72 -1.54 -31.50
C GLN A 35 -6.44 -1.70 -32.35
N LYS A 36 -5.28 -1.19 -31.96
CA LYS A 36 -4.05 -1.25 -32.81
C LYS A 36 -2.80 -1.90 -32.19
N LEU A 37 -2.91 -2.61 -31.09
CA LEU A 37 -1.77 -3.38 -30.55
C LEU A 37 -2.05 -4.89 -30.67
N ALA A 38 -1.95 -5.42 -31.87
CA ALA A 38 -1.78 -6.86 -32.06
C ALA A 38 -0.38 -7.25 -31.56
N LEU A 39 -0.30 -7.69 -30.31
CA LEU A 39 0.94 -8.25 -29.76
C LEU A 39 1.31 -9.53 -30.56
N PRO A 40 2.57 -9.69 -31.00
CA PRO A 40 3.01 -10.92 -31.64
C PRO A 40 2.83 -12.08 -30.66
N ARG A 41 2.29 -13.21 -31.13
CA ARG A 41 2.13 -14.42 -30.34
C ARG A 41 3.48 -14.83 -29.73
N PRO A 42 3.53 -15.14 -28.40
CA PRO A 42 4.76 -15.59 -27.78
C PRO A 42 5.27 -16.85 -28.49
N ARG A 43 6.53 -16.82 -28.92
CA ARG A 43 7.19 -18.00 -29.48
C ARG A 43 7.29 -19.06 -28.37
N LYS A 44 6.89 -20.30 -28.67
CA LYS A 44 7.09 -21.44 -27.78
C LYS A 44 8.57 -21.51 -27.38
N PRO A 45 8.92 -21.60 -26.09
CA PRO A 45 10.31 -21.77 -25.69
C PRO A 45 10.84 -23.06 -26.28
N LYS A 46 12.04 -23.01 -26.87
CA LYS A 46 12.74 -24.20 -27.32
C LYS A 46 13.04 -25.06 -26.12
N SER A 47 12.59 -26.31 -26.13
CA SER A 47 12.87 -27.28 -25.07
C SER A 47 14.39 -27.43 -24.91
N GLY A 48 14.91 -27.13 -23.69
CA GLY A 48 16.32 -27.39 -23.37
C GLY A 48 17.15 -26.18 -22.91
N GLN A 49 16.62 -24.95 -22.98
CA GLN A 49 17.36 -23.81 -22.45
C GLN A 49 17.18 -23.73 -20.91
N ARG A 50 18.17 -24.23 -20.16
CA ARG A 50 18.27 -23.95 -18.72
C ARG A 50 18.39 -22.42 -18.60
N ILE A 51 17.39 -21.78 -17.99
CA ILE A 51 17.51 -20.40 -17.55
C ILE A 51 18.62 -20.39 -16.48
N SER A 52 19.80 -19.91 -16.85
CA SER A 52 20.88 -19.69 -15.90
C SER A 52 20.38 -18.68 -14.85
N LYS A 53 20.56 -18.97 -13.57
CA LYS A 53 20.31 -17.97 -12.52
C LYS A 53 21.24 -16.79 -12.81
N PRO A 54 20.72 -15.55 -12.89
CA PRO A 54 21.57 -14.38 -13.06
C PRO A 54 22.59 -14.30 -11.93
N ALA A 55 23.81 -13.85 -12.22
CA ALA A 55 24.86 -13.67 -11.21
C ALA A 55 24.36 -12.67 -10.14
N LYS A 56 24.76 -12.87 -8.88
CA LYS A 56 24.36 -11.95 -7.76
C LYS A 56 24.64 -10.49 -8.08
N ASP A 57 25.75 -10.21 -8.74
CA ASP A 57 26.17 -8.85 -9.14
C ASP A 57 25.25 -8.26 -10.25
N GLU A 58 24.72 -9.10 -11.13
CA GLU A 58 23.80 -8.68 -12.18
C GLU A 58 22.40 -8.35 -11.64
N ILE A 59 21.94 -9.08 -10.62
CA ILE A 59 20.69 -8.77 -9.89
C ILE A 59 20.87 -7.46 -9.12
N ALA A 60 21.99 -7.27 -8.41
CA ALA A 60 22.29 -6.05 -7.67
C ALA A 60 22.37 -4.82 -8.57
N ALA A 61 22.97 -4.95 -9.77
CA ALA A 61 23.07 -3.85 -10.74
C ALA A 61 21.73 -3.35 -11.27
N ARG A 62 20.66 -4.14 -11.16
CA ARG A 62 19.30 -3.81 -11.64
C ARG A 62 18.25 -3.64 -10.53
N ALA A 63 18.63 -3.76 -9.27
CA ALA A 63 17.72 -3.69 -8.12
C ALA A 63 17.34 -2.23 -7.78
N TRP A 64 16.91 -1.47 -8.78
CA TRP A 64 16.44 -0.10 -8.59
C TRP A 64 15.20 0.20 -9.43
N GLN A 65 14.42 1.18 -8.97
CA GLN A 65 13.23 1.66 -9.65
C GLN A 65 13.33 3.16 -9.96
N ARG A 66 12.94 3.56 -11.17
CA ARG A 66 12.71 4.96 -11.50
C ARG A 66 11.36 5.38 -10.92
N MET A 67 11.39 6.39 -10.07
CA MET A 67 10.21 7.00 -9.48
C MET A 67 9.63 8.09 -10.39
N LEU A 68 8.36 8.45 -10.19
CA LEU A 68 7.68 9.48 -10.98
C LEU A 68 8.31 10.86 -10.76
N SER A 69 8.77 11.15 -9.55
CA SER A 69 9.55 12.37 -9.19
C SER A 69 10.84 12.51 -9.97
N GLY A 70 11.31 11.45 -10.62
CA GLY A 70 12.61 11.42 -11.28
C GLY A 70 13.72 10.81 -10.42
N ARG A 71 13.47 10.48 -9.16
CA ARG A 71 14.43 9.78 -8.30
C ARG A 71 14.72 8.38 -8.82
N ARG A 72 15.91 7.88 -8.48
CA ARG A 72 16.29 6.49 -8.67
C ARG A 72 16.38 5.84 -7.30
N LEU A 73 15.37 5.05 -6.95
CA LEU A 73 15.33 4.34 -5.68
C LEU A 73 16.04 2.99 -5.80
N ASP A 74 17.08 2.77 -5.02
CA ASP A 74 17.68 1.45 -4.82
C ASP A 74 16.81 0.64 -3.85
N ILE A 75 16.36 -0.54 -4.28
CA ILE A 75 15.44 -1.38 -3.51
C ILE A 75 16.18 -2.17 -2.43
N LEU A 76 17.44 -2.53 -2.68
CA LEU A 76 18.26 -3.31 -1.74
C LEU A 76 18.96 -2.44 -0.69
N ASN A 77 19.23 -1.18 -1.04
CA ASN A 77 19.87 -0.22 -0.15
C ASN A 77 19.23 1.17 -0.29
N PRO A 78 17.96 1.33 0.12
CA PRO A 78 17.21 2.56 -0.09
C PRO A 78 17.80 3.73 0.71
N SER A 79 18.05 4.86 0.03
CA SER A 79 18.47 6.10 0.65
C SER A 79 17.24 6.94 1.04
N PRO A 80 17.19 7.50 2.27
CA PRO A 80 16.15 8.46 2.64
C PRO A 80 16.04 9.67 1.70
N LEU A 81 17.14 10.04 1.03
CA LEU A 81 17.19 11.17 0.09
C LEU A 81 16.50 10.87 -1.25
N ASP A 82 16.25 9.60 -1.56
CA ASP A 82 15.58 9.17 -2.79
C ASP A 82 14.08 8.93 -2.59
N ILE A 83 13.56 9.22 -1.40
CA ILE A 83 12.16 9.03 -1.04
C ILE A 83 11.43 10.37 -1.05
N GLU A 84 10.36 10.46 -1.84
CA GLU A 84 9.48 11.62 -1.94
C GLU A 84 8.04 11.24 -1.57
N ILE A 85 7.36 12.12 -0.83
CA ILE A 85 5.99 11.84 -0.37
C ILE A 85 5.00 11.70 -1.52
N GLU A 86 5.24 12.43 -2.61
CA GLU A 86 4.44 12.38 -3.82
C GLU A 86 4.49 11.00 -4.48
N ASP A 87 5.67 10.38 -4.52
CA ASP A 87 5.85 9.02 -5.06
C ASP A 87 5.13 7.99 -4.19
N ILE A 88 5.25 8.11 -2.86
CA ILE A 88 4.53 7.25 -1.92
C ILE A 88 3.02 7.39 -2.12
N ALA A 89 2.50 8.61 -2.08
CA ALA A 89 1.07 8.86 -2.22
C ALA A 89 0.53 8.39 -3.58
N HIS A 90 1.30 8.63 -4.66
CA HIS A 90 0.95 8.18 -6.01
C HIS A 90 0.93 6.67 -6.12
N GLY A 91 1.94 5.99 -5.60
CA GLY A 91 2.06 4.54 -5.61
C GLY A 91 0.95 3.89 -4.80
N LEU A 92 0.81 4.24 -3.51
CA LEU A 92 -0.18 3.66 -2.61
C LEU A 92 -1.63 3.88 -3.07
N ALA A 93 -1.91 5.00 -3.76
CA ALA A 93 -3.24 5.24 -4.34
C ALA A 93 -3.57 4.28 -5.50
N ARG A 94 -2.58 3.61 -6.08
CA ARG A 94 -2.72 2.68 -7.22
C ARG A 94 -2.47 1.22 -6.86
N VAL A 95 -1.94 0.95 -5.67
CA VAL A 95 -1.82 -0.41 -5.14
C VAL A 95 -3.15 -0.81 -4.53
N SER A 96 -3.70 -1.93 -5.01
CA SER A 96 -4.99 -2.46 -4.54
C SER A 96 -4.81 -3.31 -3.30
N ARG A 97 -5.59 -3.06 -2.27
CA ARG A 97 -5.75 -3.97 -1.12
C ARG A 97 -6.52 -5.23 -1.55
N TRP A 98 -6.31 -6.33 -0.83
CA TRP A 98 -7.02 -7.60 -1.07
C TRP A 98 -6.82 -8.14 -2.49
N ASN A 99 -5.68 -7.85 -3.14
CA ASN A 99 -5.44 -8.18 -4.55
C ASN A 99 -6.59 -7.73 -5.48
N GLY A 100 -7.26 -6.61 -5.16
CA GLY A 100 -8.41 -6.10 -5.90
C GLY A 100 -9.72 -6.87 -5.68
N GLN A 101 -9.74 -7.87 -4.79
CA GLN A 101 -10.93 -8.69 -4.50
C GLN A 101 -11.89 -7.96 -3.53
N THR A 102 -12.27 -6.74 -3.91
CA THR A 102 -13.20 -5.89 -3.14
C THR A 102 -14.40 -5.51 -3.98
N ARG A 103 -15.55 -5.34 -3.31
CA ARG A 103 -16.80 -4.92 -3.95
C ARG A 103 -16.72 -3.45 -4.36
N GLY A 104 -17.43 -3.10 -5.44
CA GLY A 104 -17.54 -1.73 -5.93
C GLY A 104 -16.90 -1.54 -7.30
N LYS A 105 -17.00 -0.33 -7.85
CA LYS A 105 -16.48 0.04 -9.17
C LYS A 105 -14.95 0.16 -9.20
N HIS A 106 -14.37 0.50 -8.07
CA HIS A 106 -12.94 0.77 -7.91
C HIS A 106 -12.40 -0.08 -6.79
N SER A 107 -11.17 -0.57 -6.96
CA SER A 107 -10.47 -1.28 -5.88
C SER A 107 -10.21 -0.35 -4.71
N PHE A 108 -10.28 -0.90 -3.50
CA PHE A 108 -9.84 -0.19 -2.30
C PHE A 108 -8.31 -0.15 -2.28
N SER A 109 -7.73 1.05 -2.16
CA SER A 109 -6.28 1.23 -2.27
C SER A 109 -5.58 1.16 -0.91
N VAL A 110 -4.26 0.89 -0.93
CA VAL A 110 -3.41 0.96 0.26
C VAL A 110 -3.42 2.36 0.87
N ALA A 111 -3.46 3.43 0.06
CA ALA A 111 -3.59 4.79 0.57
C ALA A 111 -4.86 4.99 1.41
N GLN A 112 -6.00 4.43 0.99
CA GLN A 112 -7.25 4.48 1.76
C GLN A 112 -7.14 3.69 3.07
N HIS A 113 -6.48 2.53 3.03
CA HIS A 113 -6.17 1.74 4.22
C HIS A 113 -5.30 2.52 5.21
N CYS A 114 -4.19 3.11 4.76
CA CYS A 114 -3.31 3.91 5.60
C CYS A 114 -4.03 5.07 6.32
N VAL A 115 -4.92 5.77 5.60
CA VAL A 115 -5.77 6.83 6.18
C VAL A 115 -6.73 6.24 7.23
N LEU A 116 -7.32 5.08 6.98
CA LEU A 116 -8.20 4.40 7.94
C LEU A 116 -7.43 4.00 9.20
N VAL A 117 -6.23 3.43 9.06
CA VAL A 117 -5.37 3.04 10.19
C VAL A 117 -4.96 4.26 11.02
N GLU A 118 -4.55 5.35 10.40
CA GLU A 118 -4.23 6.60 11.11
C GLU A 118 -5.42 7.08 11.94
N ARG A 119 -6.61 7.12 11.36
CA ARG A 119 -7.85 7.54 12.07
C ARG A 119 -8.17 6.62 13.25
N LEU A 120 -7.98 5.32 13.10
CA LEU A 120 -8.19 4.34 14.18
C LEU A 120 -7.15 4.52 15.30
N VAL A 121 -5.87 4.78 14.98
CA VAL A 121 -4.86 5.09 15.98
C VAL A 121 -5.24 6.36 16.72
N ARG A 122 -5.63 7.42 16.02
CA ARG A 122 -6.05 8.69 16.63
C ARG A 122 -7.26 8.53 17.55
N ALA A 123 -8.25 7.76 17.14
CA ALA A 123 -9.44 7.49 17.95
C ALA A 123 -9.13 6.67 19.20
N ASN A 124 -8.24 5.67 19.11
CA ASN A 124 -7.92 4.78 20.22
C ASN A 124 -6.82 5.34 21.16
N ALA A 125 -6.03 6.29 20.70
CA ALA A 125 -4.92 6.87 21.44
C ALA A 125 -4.79 8.39 21.16
N PRO A 126 -5.80 9.21 21.57
CA PRO A 126 -5.89 10.63 21.19
C PRO A 126 -4.82 11.54 21.82
N LYS A 127 -4.05 11.02 22.77
CA LYS A 127 -2.97 11.76 23.45
C LYS A 127 -1.58 11.44 22.93
N LEU A 128 -1.47 10.66 21.84
CA LEU A 128 -0.18 10.41 21.19
C LEU A 128 0.38 11.68 20.56
N ASP A 129 1.71 11.79 20.55
CA ASP A 129 2.42 12.83 19.81
C ASP A 129 2.08 12.75 18.31
N GLN A 130 1.97 13.90 17.66
CA GLN A 130 1.62 14.04 16.24
C GLN A 130 2.48 13.17 15.30
N LYS A 131 3.76 13.00 15.61
CA LYS A 131 4.67 12.14 14.83
C LYS A 131 4.24 10.68 14.78
N TRP A 132 3.54 10.18 15.80
CA TRP A 132 3.07 8.78 15.82
C TRP A 132 1.82 8.55 14.96
N TYR A 133 1.02 9.59 14.72
CA TYR A 133 -0.04 9.53 13.71
C TYR A 133 0.55 9.56 12.30
N LEU A 134 1.64 10.30 12.09
CA LEU A 134 2.40 10.22 10.83
C LEU A 134 2.98 8.82 10.63
N ALA A 135 3.55 8.22 11.67
CA ALA A 135 4.04 6.83 11.60
C ALA A 135 2.91 5.85 11.25
N ALA A 136 1.71 6.04 11.80
CA ALA A 136 0.54 5.23 11.45
C ALA A 136 0.09 5.44 9.99
N LEU A 137 0.15 6.66 9.48
CA LEU A 137 -0.17 6.96 8.08
C LEU A 137 0.83 6.33 7.11
N LEU A 138 2.09 6.21 7.51
CA LEU A 138 3.18 5.70 6.67
C LEU A 138 3.50 4.21 6.93
N HIS A 139 2.73 3.50 7.74
CA HIS A 139 3.06 2.15 8.20
C HIS A 139 3.21 1.10 7.06
N ASP A 140 2.45 1.26 5.99
CA ASP A 140 2.54 0.44 4.78
C ASP A 140 3.19 1.22 3.62
N ALA A 141 3.95 2.31 3.92
CA ALA A 141 4.61 3.08 2.87
C ALA A 141 5.49 2.22 1.95
N PRO A 142 6.28 1.23 2.42
CA PRO A 142 7.08 0.38 1.54
C PRO A 142 6.29 -0.25 0.39
N GLU A 143 4.99 -0.46 0.55
CA GLU A 143 4.14 -1.08 -0.47
C GLU A 143 3.99 -0.27 -1.76
N TYR A 144 4.37 1.03 -1.76
CA TYR A 144 4.41 1.81 -3.00
C TYR A 144 5.45 1.27 -4.02
N VAL A 145 6.42 0.46 -3.53
CA VAL A 145 7.45 -0.19 -4.34
C VAL A 145 7.20 -1.69 -4.48
N ILE A 146 6.93 -2.37 -3.35
CA ILE A 146 6.85 -3.84 -3.30
C ILE A 146 5.42 -4.38 -3.45
N GLY A 147 4.41 -3.50 -3.43
CA GLY A 147 3.00 -3.88 -3.51
C GLY A 147 2.43 -4.46 -2.22
N ASP A 148 1.09 -4.50 -2.11
CA ASP A 148 0.39 -5.15 -0.98
C ASP A 148 0.42 -6.67 -1.16
N MET A 149 1.28 -7.31 -0.39
CA MET A 149 1.40 -8.77 -0.39
C MET A 149 0.61 -9.40 0.74
N ILE A 150 -0.22 -10.39 0.39
CA ILE A 150 -0.96 -11.18 1.39
C ILE A 150 -0.01 -11.97 2.30
N THR A 151 -0.37 -12.06 3.58
CA THR A 151 0.45 -12.72 4.61
C THR A 151 0.94 -14.12 4.24
N PRO A 152 0.13 -15.02 3.63
CA PRO A 152 0.63 -16.33 3.23
C PRO A 152 1.79 -16.24 2.23
N PHE A 153 1.76 -15.28 1.31
CA PHE A 153 2.81 -15.12 0.31
C PHE A 153 4.08 -14.50 0.92
N LYS A 154 3.95 -13.54 1.86
CA LYS A 154 5.08 -13.02 2.66
C LYS A 154 5.81 -14.15 3.38
N HIS A 155 5.09 -15.14 3.91
CA HIS A 155 5.71 -16.31 4.57
C HIS A 155 6.50 -17.19 3.60
N VAL A 156 6.02 -17.39 2.38
CA VAL A 156 6.72 -18.19 1.35
C VAL A 156 8.02 -17.51 0.89
N LEU A 157 8.01 -16.18 0.75
CA LEU A 157 9.19 -15.40 0.34
C LEU A 157 10.26 -15.31 1.45
N GLY A 158 9.88 -15.46 2.71
CA GLY A 158 10.78 -15.60 3.85
C GLY A 158 11.54 -14.33 4.23
N SER A 159 12.85 -14.47 4.54
CA SER A 159 13.68 -13.37 5.07
C SER A 159 13.97 -12.30 4.03
N ILE A 160 14.18 -12.68 2.78
CA ILE A 160 14.55 -11.74 1.71
C ILE A 160 13.49 -10.63 1.56
N TYR A 161 12.20 -11.00 1.58
CA TYR A 161 11.13 -10.02 1.52
C TYR A 161 11.14 -9.10 2.75
N ARG A 162 11.29 -9.68 3.96
CA ARG A 162 11.32 -8.90 5.20
C ARG A 162 12.50 -7.93 5.27
N ASP A 163 13.66 -8.33 4.75
CA ASP A 163 14.86 -7.50 4.74
C ASP A 163 14.67 -6.28 3.83
N ILE A 164 14.07 -6.47 2.65
CA ILE A 164 13.74 -5.39 1.71
C ILE A 164 12.67 -4.46 2.32
N GLU A 165 11.57 -5.02 2.82
CA GLU A 165 10.48 -4.26 3.46
C GLU A 165 11.02 -3.41 4.64
N SER A 166 11.84 -4.00 5.52
CA SER A 166 12.45 -3.31 6.66
C SER A 166 13.45 -2.23 6.24
N GLY A 167 14.19 -2.45 5.15
CA GLY A 167 15.11 -1.46 4.58
C GLY A 167 14.37 -0.22 4.10
N LEU A 168 13.29 -0.43 3.32
CA LEU A 168 12.41 0.63 2.83
C LEU A 168 11.73 1.38 3.99
N ASP A 169 11.16 0.65 4.96
CA ASP A 169 10.49 1.23 6.13
C ASP A 169 11.44 2.14 6.92
N ARG A 170 12.67 1.67 7.16
CA ARG A 170 13.71 2.47 7.83
C ARG A 170 14.03 3.75 7.07
N ALA A 171 14.19 3.66 5.75
CA ALA A 171 14.50 4.82 4.92
C ALA A 171 13.35 5.83 4.89
N VAL A 172 12.09 5.37 4.81
CA VAL A 172 10.89 6.19 4.93
C VAL A 172 10.84 6.88 6.29
N ASN A 173 11.00 6.14 7.38
CA ASN A 173 10.97 6.68 8.73
C ASN A 173 12.00 7.81 8.91
N ILE A 174 13.25 7.59 8.50
CA ILE A 174 14.31 8.62 8.56
C ILE A 174 13.94 9.84 7.72
N ARG A 175 13.44 9.64 6.50
CA ARG A 175 13.07 10.71 5.58
C ARG A 175 12.05 11.67 6.19
N PHE A 176 11.11 11.15 6.97
CA PHE A 176 10.03 11.94 7.57
C PHE A 176 10.25 12.26 9.06
N GLY A 177 11.50 12.17 9.52
CA GLY A 177 11.87 12.58 10.89
C GLY A 177 11.39 11.64 11.98
N LEU A 178 11.07 10.40 11.62
CA LEU A 178 10.74 9.34 12.57
C LEU A 178 12.01 8.56 12.97
N PRO A 179 12.02 7.87 14.12
CA PRO A 179 13.10 6.94 14.46
C PRO A 179 13.22 5.84 13.39
N PRO A 180 14.42 5.38 13.05
CA PRO A 180 14.63 4.29 12.09
C PRO A 180 13.85 3.03 12.42
N SER A 181 13.59 2.78 13.70
CA SER A 181 12.70 1.74 14.21
C SER A 181 11.79 2.35 15.27
N LEU A 182 10.50 2.11 15.13
CA LEU A 182 9.50 2.59 16.09
C LEU A 182 9.57 1.79 17.41
N SER A 183 9.25 2.44 18.52
CA SER A 183 9.16 1.73 19.81
C SER A 183 8.05 0.66 19.77
N GLU A 184 8.21 -0.41 20.54
CA GLU A 184 7.22 -1.50 20.62
C GLU A 184 5.80 -1.01 20.96
N THR A 185 5.69 0.02 21.81
CA THR A 185 4.39 0.58 22.18
C THR A 185 3.68 1.19 20.99
N VAL A 186 4.42 1.96 20.16
CA VAL A 186 3.88 2.57 18.95
C VAL A 186 3.56 1.51 17.92
N GLN A 187 4.47 0.56 17.69
CA GLN A 187 4.24 -0.57 16.77
C GLN A 187 2.99 -1.36 17.14
N ARG A 188 2.80 -1.68 18.43
CA ARG A 188 1.60 -2.39 18.92
C ARG A 188 0.32 -1.59 18.70
N SER A 189 0.38 -0.27 18.89
CA SER A 189 -0.78 0.61 18.66
C SER A 189 -1.17 0.61 17.18
N ILE A 190 -0.19 0.79 16.28
CA ILE A 190 -0.40 0.77 14.83
C ILE A 190 -0.91 -0.61 14.39
N LYS A 191 -0.27 -1.70 14.83
CA LYS A 191 -0.66 -3.07 14.46
C LYS A 191 -2.06 -3.43 14.92
N ARG A 192 -2.47 -2.93 16.10
CA ARG A 192 -3.84 -3.09 16.57
C ARG A 192 -4.83 -2.38 15.64
N ALA A 193 -4.54 -1.14 15.26
CA ALA A 193 -5.39 -0.35 14.37
C ALA A 193 -5.45 -0.97 12.96
N ASP A 194 -4.32 -1.44 12.42
CA ASP A 194 -4.25 -2.17 11.15
C ASP A 194 -5.19 -3.41 11.16
N ARG A 195 -5.13 -4.23 12.21
CA ARG A 195 -6.04 -5.39 12.34
C ARG A 195 -7.51 -4.99 12.49
N MET A 196 -7.80 -3.84 13.08
CA MET A 196 -9.15 -3.28 13.14
C MET A 196 -9.62 -2.77 11.77
N ALA A 197 -8.73 -2.10 11.01
CA ALA A 197 -9.00 -1.69 9.64
C ALA A 197 -9.27 -2.90 8.74
N ALA A 198 -8.42 -3.93 8.82
CA ALA A 198 -8.61 -5.17 8.08
C ALA A 198 -9.95 -5.86 8.41
N TRP A 199 -10.44 -5.81 9.65
CA TRP A 199 -11.77 -6.31 9.99
C TRP A 199 -12.89 -5.54 9.31
N LEU A 200 -12.81 -4.20 9.29
CA LEU A 200 -13.78 -3.33 8.60
C LEU A 200 -13.78 -3.59 7.10
N GLU A 201 -12.61 -3.65 6.49
CA GLU A 201 -12.43 -3.95 5.07
C GLU A 201 -12.98 -5.35 4.72
N ALA A 202 -12.61 -6.37 5.49
CA ALA A 202 -13.07 -7.74 5.28
C ALA A 202 -14.59 -7.83 5.26
N THR A 203 -15.25 -7.24 6.26
CA THR A 203 -16.70 -7.35 6.44
C THR A 203 -17.51 -6.45 5.51
N GLN A 204 -16.96 -5.31 5.09
CA GLN A 204 -17.68 -4.34 4.26
C GLN A 204 -17.34 -4.45 2.78
N LEU A 205 -16.10 -4.82 2.45
CA LEU A 205 -15.59 -4.79 1.08
C LEU A 205 -15.21 -6.16 0.52
N ALA A 206 -14.50 -6.99 1.30
CA ALA A 206 -13.93 -8.26 0.81
C ALA A 206 -14.88 -9.47 0.96
N GLY A 207 -16.10 -9.27 1.41
CA GLY A 207 -17.16 -10.30 1.40
C GLY A 207 -17.12 -11.29 2.56
N PHE A 208 -16.29 -11.07 3.57
CA PHE A 208 -16.30 -11.89 4.78
C PHE A 208 -17.57 -11.70 5.60
N SER A 209 -18.09 -12.75 6.18
CA SER A 209 -19.05 -12.65 7.27
C SER A 209 -18.37 -12.10 8.53
N LYS A 210 -19.14 -11.45 9.43
CA LYS A 210 -18.60 -10.97 10.71
C LYS A 210 -17.97 -12.09 11.53
N ALA A 211 -18.53 -13.31 11.46
CA ALA A 211 -18.04 -14.48 12.19
C ALA A 211 -16.68 -14.98 11.65
N GLU A 212 -16.48 -14.95 10.34
CA GLU A 212 -15.19 -15.30 9.71
C GLU A 212 -14.14 -14.24 10.04
N ALA A 213 -14.46 -12.96 9.85
CA ALA A 213 -13.56 -11.86 10.13
C ALA A 213 -13.10 -11.81 11.60
N ALA A 214 -13.98 -12.12 12.55
CA ALA A 214 -13.66 -12.13 13.98
C ALA A 214 -12.66 -13.22 14.40
N LYS A 215 -12.48 -14.27 13.59
CA LYS A 215 -11.46 -15.32 13.84
C LYS A 215 -10.06 -14.89 13.45
N ILE A 216 -9.92 -13.88 12.58
CA ILE A 216 -8.65 -13.48 11.96
C ILE A 216 -8.24 -12.09 12.39
N PHE A 217 -9.21 -11.16 12.43
CA PHE A 217 -8.98 -9.73 12.65
C PHE A 217 -9.55 -9.27 14.00
N ILE A 218 -9.30 -8.01 14.36
CA ILE A 218 -9.81 -7.40 15.60
C ILE A 218 -11.05 -6.57 15.26
N LYS A 219 -12.21 -6.95 15.83
CA LYS A 219 -13.42 -6.14 15.72
C LYS A 219 -13.23 -4.81 16.47
N PRO A 220 -13.43 -3.63 15.83
CA PRO A 220 -13.42 -2.35 16.52
C PRO A 220 -14.56 -2.25 17.56
N ALA A 221 -14.31 -1.55 18.67
CA ALA A 221 -15.36 -1.25 19.63
C ALA A 221 -16.43 -0.36 19.00
N GLY A 222 -17.70 -0.58 19.35
CA GLY A 222 -18.82 0.23 18.84
C GLY A 222 -19.29 -0.10 17.42
N THR A 223 -18.68 -1.10 16.73
CA THR A 223 -19.22 -1.59 15.45
C THR A 223 -20.37 -2.58 15.69
N PRO A 224 -21.52 -2.42 14.99
CA PRO A 224 -22.67 -3.30 15.12
C PRO A 224 -22.40 -4.75 14.67
#